data_a68bda7991be18ca2f2cd99aaa38bee7
#
_entry.id   a68bda7991be18ca2f2cd99aaa38bee7
#
_cell.length_a   1.000
_cell.length_b   1.000
_cell.length_c   1.000
_cell.angle_alpha   90.00
_cell.angle_beta   90.00
_cell.angle_gamma   90.00
#
_symmetry.space_group_name_H-M   'P 1'
#
loop_
_entity.id
_entity.type
_entity.pdbx_description
1 polymer ?
#
loop_
_entity_poly.entity_id
_entity_poly.type
_entity_poly.pdbx_seq_one_letter_code
_entity_poly.pdbx_strand_id
1 'polypeptide(L)'
;MPDAVTRNMAYLLQISPNLWGWTPFQFKKANIEWLLFYGNTYIWNPIVGPRQLLILPADRTLPVFDMDGNLWYRHTFSNQVPVYIPAVEILHLMINPDATGFMGRGVITFARETFGRQLAARKTQSKFFAQGFMPAAYIKMGGDLNKEAREKVRMAYEEQMSGSANAYRLAVFDNRVTEFSPIDIQLKDAQFLESIDATDRDICNFFGLPEHMLNRGKEAYNSNEQKYIEYLQGTLDAYLVPWEEGARIRWLSSAEQANTYFRFVRESLLRMDSKARADAMAVHIQYGMMTPNEAREKEDLSAYPGGDRHYIPANLMTIGGGNDASNPTT
;
A
#
# COMPACT_ATOMS: atom_id res chain seq x y z
N MET A 1 -7.30 -31.15 -9.61
CA MET A 1 -6.97 -30.32 -8.44
C MET A 1 -6.31 -31.25 -7.43
N PRO A 2 -5.18 -30.86 -6.79
CA PRO A 2 -4.61 -31.70 -5.75
C PRO A 2 -5.62 -31.85 -4.61
N ASP A 3 -5.71 -33.05 -4.04
CA ASP A 3 -6.56 -33.35 -2.92
C ASP A 3 -6.29 -32.41 -1.74
N ALA A 4 -7.31 -32.10 -0.96
CA ALA A 4 -7.23 -31.16 0.16
C ALA A 4 -6.11 -31.50 1.18
N VAL A 5 -5.68 -32.76 1.24
CA VAL A 5 -4.62 -33.29 2.11
C VAL A 5 -3.22 -32.91 1.64
N THR A 6 -3.01 -32.65 0.34
CA THR A 6 -1.69 -32.32 -0.25
C THR A 6 -1.35 -30.83 -0.29
N ARG A 7 -2.25 -29.96 0.17
CA ARG A 7 -2.01 -28.53 0.20
C ARG A 7 -1.11 -28.13 1.37
N ASN A 8 0.19 -28.09 1.15
CA ASN A 8 1.12 -27.50 2.13
C ASN A 8 1.11 -25.97 2.08
N MET A 9 1.77 -25.31 3.02
CA MET A 9 1.83 -23.83 3.06
C MET A 9 2.48 -23.23 1.83
N ALA A 10 3.47 -23.87 1.21
CA ALA A 10 4.08 -23.42 -0.03
C ALA A 10 3.05 -23.36 -1.16
N TYR A 11 2.23 -24.39 -1.32
CA TYR A 11 1.13 -24.39 -2.29
C TYR A 11 0.14 -23.26 -2.05
N LEU A 12 -0.30 -23.04 -0.80
CA LEU A 12 -1.26 -22.00 -0.45
C LEU A 12 -0.72 -20.58 -0.73
N LEU A 13 0.57 -20.37 -0.49
CA LEU A 13 1.18 -19.05 -0.67
C LEU A 13 1.66 -18.75 -2.09
N GLN A 14 1.90 -19.78 -2.92
CA GLN A 14 2.47 -19.64 -4.25
C GLN A 14 1.50 -19.96 -5.38
N ILE A 15 0.49 -20.80 -5.16
CA ILE A 15 -0.43 -21.27 -6.20
C ILE A 15 -1.86 -20.85 -5.93
N SER A 16 -2.44 -21.28 -4.80
CA SER A 16 -3.86 -21.00 -4.49
C SER A 16 -4.10 -20.92 -2.99
N PRO A 17 -4.30 -19.74 -2.43
CA PRO A 17 -4.48 -19.56 -0.98
C PRO A 17 -5.79 -20.15 -0.45
N ASN A 18 -6.85 -20.15 -1.24
CA ASN A 18 -8.17 -20.62 -0.83
C ASN A 18 -8.93 -21.36 -1.94
N LEU A 19 -10.11 -21.87 -1.60
CA LEU A 19 -10.97 -22.60 -2.52
C LEU A 19 -11.77 -21.69 -3.46
N TRP A 20 -11.74 -20.37 -3.24
CA TRP A 20 -12.49 -19.38 -4.03
C TRP A 20 -11.76 -18.93 -5.29
N GLY A 21 -10.59 -19.51 -5.58
CA GLY A 21 -9.81 -19.19 -6.77
C GLY A 21 -9.01 -17.89 -6.70
N TRP A 22 -8.75 -17.39 -5.50
CA TRP A 22 -7.88 -16.21 -5.36
C TRP A 22 -6.45 -16.55 -5.78
N THR A 23 -5.82 -15.60 -6.46
CA THR A 23 -4.40 -15.69 -6.74
C THR A 23 -3.58 -15.31 -5.50
N PRO A 24 -2.34 -15.81 -5.37
CA PRO A 24 -1.44 -15.41 -4.29
C PRO A 24 -1.21 -13.90 -4.22
N PHE A 25 -1.19 -13.23 -5.37
CA PHE A 25 -1.06 -11.78 -5.45
C PHE A 25 -2.29 -11.06 -4.85
N GLN A 26 -3.49 -11.45 -5.26
CA GLN A 26 -4.74 -10.87 -4.71
C GLN A 26 -4.83 -11.07 -3.20
N PHE A 27 -4.47 -12.26 -2.73
CA PHE A 27 -4.45 -12.55 -1.30
C PHE A 27 -3.49 -11.65 -0.52
N LYS A 28 -2.23 -11.54 -0.96
CA LYS A 28 -1.22 -10.70 -0.32
C LYS A 28 -1.62 -9.22 -0.37
N LYS A 29 -2.10 -8.75 -1.52
CA LYS A 29 -2.58 -7.37 -1.70
C LYS A 29 -3.69 -7.03 -0.72
N ALA A 30 -4.73 -7.87 -0.63
CA ALA A 30 -5.84 -7.65 0.28
C ALA A 30 -5.39 -7.63 1.76
N ASN A 31 -4.42 -8.47 2.15
CA ASN A 31 -3.85 -8.44 3.50
C ASN A 31 -3.20 -7.09 3.81
N ILE A 32 -2.40 -6.55 2.89
CA ILE A 32 -1.75 -5.25 3.06
C ILE A 32 -2.78 -4.13 3.09
N GLU A 33 -3.83 -4.18 2.27
CA GLU A 33 -4.91 -3.19 2.30
C GLU A 33 -5.60 -3.16 3.67
N TRP A 34 -5.97 -4.31 4.24
CA TRP A 34 -6.54 -4.36 5.59
C TRP A 34 -5.58 -3.82 6.65
N LEU A 35 -4.29 -4.17 6.54
CA LEU A 35 -3.27 -3.71 7.47
C LEU A 35 -3.11 -2.19 7.42
N LEU A 36 -3.04 -1.59 6.24
CA LEU A 36 -2.87 -0.15 6.06
C LEU A 36 -4.11 0.64 6.51
N PHE A 37 -5.31 0.19 6.12
CA PHE A 37 -6.52 0.96 6.40
C PHE A 37 -7.02 0.79 7.84
N TYR A 38 -7.00 -0.42 8.35
CA TYR A 38 -7.54 -0.74 9.68
C TYR A 38 -6.47 -0.99 10.75
N GLY A 39 -5.21 -1.09 10.35
CA GLY A 39 -4.10 -1.40 11.25
C GLY A 39 -3.98 -2.87 11.61
N ASN A 40 -4.89 -3.70 11.14
CA ASN A 40 -4.98 -5.11 11.47
C ASN A 40 -5.31 -5.94 10.24
N THR A 41 -4.71 -7.11 10.11
CA THR A 41 -5.17 -8.15 9.20
C THR A 41 -5.21 -9.49 9.90
N TYR A 42 -6.25 -10.27 9.64
CA TYR A 42 -6.50 -11.56 10.26
C TYR A 42 -6.56 -12.62 9.18
N ILE A 43 -5.59 -13.52 9.19
CA ILE A 43 -5.53 -14.65 8.26
C ILE A 43 -5.92 -15.91 9.01
N TRP A 44 -7.06 -16.45 8.67
CA TRP A 44 -7.58 -17.67 9.26
C TRP A 44 -7.13 -18.89 8.46
N ASN A 45 -6.47 -19.82 9.14
CA ASN A 45 -6.08 -21.14 8.65
C ASN A 45 -6.82 -22.20 9.47
N PRO A 46 -8.02 -22.65 9.06
CA PRO A 46 -8.80 -23.62 9.81
C PRO A 46 -8.03 -24.93 10.01
N ILE A 47 -8.05 -25.46 11.23
CA ILE A 47 -7.47 -26.77 11.54
C ILE A 47 -8.40 -27.88 11.07
N VAL A 48 -9.72 -27.64 11.13
CA VAL A 48 -10.74 -28.60 10.71
C VAL A 48 -11.21 -28.26 9.29
N GLY A 49 -11.21 -29.23 8.41
CA GLY A 49 -11.65 -29.07 7.02
C GLY A 49 -10.48 -28.93 6.03
N PRO A 50 -10.77 -28.46 4.80
CA PRO A 50 -9.73 -28.29 3.79
C PRO A 50 -8.77 -27.17 4.17
N ARG A 51 -7.48 -27.44 4.04
CA ARG A 51 -6.44 -26.47 4.35
C ARG A 51 -6.50 -25.27 3.39
N GLN A 52 -6.68 -24.09 3.92
CA GLN A 52 -6.83 -22.85 3.15
C GLN A 52 -6.50 -21.64 4.03
N LEU A 53 -6.20 -20.51 3.37
CA LEU A 53 -5.99 -19.22 4.02
C LEU A 53 -7.13 -18.29 3.67
N LEU A 54 -7.84 -17.82 4.68
CA LEU A 54 -8.98 -16.92 4.54
C LEU A 54 -8.66 -15.59 5.22
N ILE A 55 -8.96 -14.49 4.55
CA ILE A 55 -8.86 -13.16 5.15
C ILE A 55 -10.19 -12.87 5.85
N LEU A 56 -10.12 -12.61 7.15
CA LEU A 56 -11.25 -12.12 7.91
C LEU A 56 -11.23 -10.59 7.91
N PRO A 57 -12.30 -9.93 7.44
CA PRO A 57 -12.42 -8.48 7.45
C PRO A 57 -12.16 -7.87 8.84
N ALA A 58 -11.23 -6.92 8.91
CA ALA A 58 -10.79 -6.32 10.18
C ALA A 58 -11.88 -5.47 10.86
N ASP A 59 -12.83 -4.94 10.08
CA ASP A 59 -14.00 -4.20 10.59
C ASP A 59 -14.99 -5.10 11.36
N ARG A 60 -14.89 -6.42 11.22
CA ARG A 60 -15.80 -7.41 11.81
C ARG A 60 -15.10 -8.45 12.67
N THR A 61 -13.80 -8.28 12.90
CA THR A 61 -12.97 -9.22 13.67
C THR A 61 -12.33 -8.48 14.83
N LEU A 62 -12.53 -9.00 16.05
CA LEU A 62 -11.99 -8.40 17.27
C LEU A 62 -11.32 -9.48 18.13
N PRO A 63 -10.13 -9.23 18.66
CA PRO A 63 -9.54 -10.07 19.70
C PRO A 63 -10.35 -9.96 20.99
N VAL A 64 -10.63 -11.07 21.62
CA VAL A 64 -11.37 -11.18 22.89
C VAL A 64 -10.70 -12.21 23.79
N PHE A 65 -10.83 -12.04 25.09
CA PHE A 65 -10.31 -12.99 26.06
C PHE A 65 -11.46 -13.74 26.73
N ASP A 66 -11.26 -15.04 26.97
CA ASP A 66 -12.15 -15.82 27.79
C ASP A 66 -11.91 -15.57 29.29
N MET A 67 -12.67 -16.23 30.14
CA MET A 67 -12.54 -16.10 31.61
C MET A 67 -11.20 -16.63 32.15
N ASP A 68 -10.55 -17.51 31.40
CA ASP A 68 -9.26 -18.11 31.74
C ASP A 68 -8.07 -17.31 31.18
N GLY A 69 -8.35 -16.20 30.47
CA GLY A 69 -7.34 -15.32 29.87
C GLY A 69 -6.82 -15.81 28.51
N ASN A 70 -7.43 -16.81 27.89
CA ASN A 70 -7.03 -17.26 26.57
C ASN A 70 -7.55 -16.32 25.48
N LEU A 71 -6.72 -16.06 24.48
CA LEU A 71 -7.06 -15.20 23.36
C LEU A 71 -7.90 -15.94 22.32
N TRP A 72 -9.02 -15.34 21.97
CA TRP A 72 -9.92 -15.74 20.90
C TRP A 72 -10.16 -14.58 19.95
N TYR A 73 -10.64 -14.86 18.74
CA TYR A 73 -11.08 -13.85 17.78
C TYR A 73 -12.56 -13.99 17.53
N ARG A 74 -13.32 -12.96 17.90
CA ARG A 74 -14.74 -12.87 17.59
C ARG A 74 -14.90 -12.30 16.19
N HIS A 75 -15.42 -13.11 15.26
CA HIS A 75 -15.72 -12.68 13.90
C HIS A 75 -17.22 -12.78 13.61
N THR A 76 -17.75 -11.79 12.89
CA THR A 76 -19.16 -11.78 12.46
C THR A 76 -19.21 -11.87 10.94
N PHE A 77 -19.61 -13.03 10.42
CA PHE A 77 -19.97 -13.18 9.01
C PHE A 77 -21.25 -12.38 8.72
N SER A 78 -21.42 -11.94 7.46
CA SER A 78 -22.53 -11.06 7.05
C SER A 78 -23.87 -11.46 7.67
N ASN A 79 -24.40 -10.63 8.57
CA ASN A 79 -25.69 -10.80 9.27
C ASN A 79 -25.90 -12.12 10.05
N GLN A 80 -24.81 -12.78 10.45
CA GLN A 80 -24.86 -14.02 11.21
C GLN A 80 -24.47 -13.81 12.68
N VAL A 81 -24.71 -14.84 13.50
CA VAL A 81 -24.25 -14.89 14.88
C VAL A 81 -22.71 -14.85 14.90
N PRO A 82 -22.08 -14.09 15.80
CA PRO A 82 -20.63 -14.08 15.94
C PRO A 82 -20.06 -15.46 16.21
N VAL A 83 -18.97 -15.79 15.52
CA VAL A 83 -18.19 -17.01 15.70
C VAL A 83 -16.92 -16.66 16.48
N TYR A 84 -16.54 -17.53 17.41
CA TYR A 84 -15.30 -17.41 18.18
C TYR A 84 -14.28 -18.39 17.62
N ILE A 85 -13.17 -17.88 17.15
CA ILE A 85 -12.08 -18.62 16.50
C ILE A 85 -10.89 -18.64 17.45
N PRO A 86 -10.30 -19.79 17.74
CA PRO A 86 -9.15 -19.86 18.63
C PRO A 86 -7.93 -19.17 18.02
N ALA A 87 -7.12 -18.52 18.85
CA ALA A 87 -5.95 -17.78 18.39
C ALA A 87 -4.93 -18.63 17.61
N VAL A 88 -4.90 -19.95 17.86
CA VAL A 88 -4.00 -20.88 17.15
C VAL A 88 -4.30 -20.95 15.64
N GLU A 89 -5.52 -20.71 15.23
CA GLU A 89 -5.95 -20.73 13.82
C GLU A 89 -5.76 -19.39 13.11
N ILE A 90 -5.47 -18.31 13.84
CA ILE A 90 -5.39 -16.95 13.29
C ILE A 90 -3.93 -16.47 13.28
N LEU A 91 -3.46 -16.06 12.11
CA LEU A 91 -2.32 -15.16 12.02
C LEU A 91 -2.85 -13.73 12.04
N HIS A 92 -2.65 -13.06 13.18
CA HIS A 92 -2.98 -11.65 13.35
C HIS A 92 -1.72 -10.81 13.18
N LEU A 93 -1.71 -9.95 12.18
CA LEU A 93 -0.67 -8.95 11.97
C LEU A 93 -1.25 -7.57 12.26
N MET A 94 -0.46 -6.72 12.91
CA MET A 94 -0.88 -5.37 13.26
C MET A 94 0.24 -4.36 13.02
N ILE A 95 -0.15 -3.13 12.73
CA ILE A 95 0.75 -1.97 12.68
C ILE A 95 0.33 -0.95 13.73
N ASN A 96 1.28 -0.17 14.22
CA ASN A 96 1.05 0.87 15.22
C ASN A 96 0.16 0.37 16.37
N PRO A 97 0.61 -0.61 17.16
CA PRO A 97 -0.21 -1.20 18.20
C PRO A 97 -0.72 -0.14 19.18
N ASP A 98 -1.92 -0.33 19.66
CA ASP A 98 -2.52 0.51 20.70
C ASP A 98 -1.89 0.23 22.09
N ALA A 99 -2.33 0.94 23.10
CA ALA A 99 -1.82 0.77 24.46
C ALA A 99 -2.09 -0.63 25.04
N THR A 100 -3.03 -1.38 24.50
CA THR A 100 -3.34 -2.76 24.94
C THR A 100 -2.38 -3.78 24.33
N GLY A 101 -1.75 -3.45 23.20
CA GLY A 101 -0.89 -4.34 22.42
C GLY A 101 -1.64 -5.43 21.63
N PHE A 102 -2.97 -5.42 21.63
CA PHE A 102 -3.79 -6.42 20.94
C PHE A 102 -4.48 -5.93 19.68
N MET A 103 -4.46 -4.61 19.45
CA MET A 103 -5.06 -3.99 18.27
C MET A 103 -4.08 -3.02 17.63
N GLY A 104 -3.97 -3.09 16.32
CA GLY A 104 -3.25 -2.11 15.53
C GLY A 104 -4.14 -0.92 15.16
N ARG A 105 -3.51 0.23 14.87
CA ARG A 105 -4.16 1.43 14.38
C ARG A 105 -3.75 1.71 12.95
N GLY A 106 -4.73 1.76 12.05
CA GLY A 106 -4.49 2.02 10.63
C GLY A 106 -4.01 3.44 10.35
N VAL A 107 -3.36 3.60 9.21
CA VAL A 107 -2.85 4.90 8.75
C VAL A 107 -3.94 5.97 8.69
N ILE A 108 -5.16 5.58 8.29
CA ILE A 108 -6.32 6.50 8.22
C ILE A 108 -6.66 7.10 9.59
N THR A 109 -6.44 6.36 10.67
CA THR A 109 -6.71 6.85 12.03
C THR A 109 -5.83 8.07 12.36
N PHE A 110 -4.57 8.05 11.95
CA PHE A 110 -3.63 9.15 12.16
C PHE A 110 -3.82 10.28 11.15
N ALA A 111 -4.11 9.93 9.90
CA ALA A 111 -4.24 10.88 8.80
C ALA A 111 -5.65 11.47 8.66
N ARG A 112 -6.58 11.16 9.58
CA ARG A 112 -8.01 11.51 9.48
C ARG A 112 -8.25 13.00 9.24
N GLU A 113 -7.57 13.86 9.98
CA GLU A 113 -7.72 15.31 9.84
C GLU A 113 -7.16 15.83 8.52
N THR A 114 -6.02 15.27 8.07
CA THR A 114 -5.40 15.63 6.80
C THR A 114 -6.30 15.22 5.62
N PHE A 115 -6.83 14.01 5.63
CA PHE A 115 -7.82 13.58 4.63
C PHE A 115 -9.08 14.43 4.67
N GLY A 116 -9.58 14.76 5.87
CA GLY A 116 -10.75 15.62 6.04
C GLY A 116 -10.56 17.01 5.45
N ARG A 117 -9.41 17.63 5.70
CA ARG A 117 -9.04 18.94 5.11
C ARG A 117 -8.94 18.87 3.59
N GLN A 118 -8.31 17.83 3.05
CA GLN A 118 -8.17 17.68 1.60
C GLN A 118 -9.53 17.47 0.90
N LEU A 119 -10.39 16.64 1.46
CA LEU A 119 -11.75 16.45 0.93
C LEU A 119 -12.55 17.74 0.96
N ALA A 120 -12.46 18.51 2.03
CA ALA A 120 -13.10 19.82 2.15
C ALA A 120 -12.54 20.82 1.12
N ALA A 121 -11.23 20.88 0.96
CA ALA A 121 -10.58 21.73 -0.06
C ALA A 121 -11.00 21.36 -1.48
N ARG A 122 -10.97 20.09 -1.84
CA ARG A 122 -11.44 19.59 -3.15
C ARG A 122 -12.93 19.88 -3.40
N LYS A 123 -13.77 19.72 -2.38
CA LYS A 123 -15.20 20.05 -2.47
C LYS A 123 -15.43 21.54 -2.68
N THR A 124 -14.67 22.38 -2.00
CA THR A 124 -14.70 23.84 -2.18
C THR A 124 -14.25 24.22 -3.58
N GLN A 125 -13.15 23.65 -4.04
CA GLN A 125 -12.62 23.84 -5.40
C GLN A 125 -13.65 23.42 -6.45
N SER A 126 -14.25 22.25 -6.30
CA SER A 126 -15.27 21.75 -7.25
C SER A 126 -16.46 22.70 -7.31
N LYS A 127 -16.92 23.23 -6.18
CA LYS A 127 -17.99 24.24 -6.13
C LYS A 127 -17.57 25.55 -6.83
N PHE A 128 -16.33 25.98 -6.57
CA PHE A 128 -15.78 27.18 -7.17
C PHE A 128 -15.75 27.09 -8.70
N PHE A 129 -15.26 25.96 -9.25
CA PHE A 129 -15.27 25.72 -10.69
C PHE A 129 -16.68 25.53 -11.25
N ALA A 130 -17.58 24.87 -10.55
CA ALA A 130 -18.96 24.67 -10.98
C ALA A 130 -19.76 26.00 -11.04
N GLN A 131 -19.41 26.96 -10.20
CA GLN A 131 -20.01 28.28 -10.19
C GLN A 131 -19.40 29.26 -11.21
N GLY A 132 -18.45 28.78 -12.04
CA GLY A 132 -17.89 29.55 -13.17
C GLY A 132 -16.98 30.69 -12.76
N PHE A 133 -16.17 30.53 -11.71
CA PHE A 133 -15.24 31.54 -11.19
C PHE A 133 -15.89 32.88 -10.83
N MET A 134 -17.20 32.88 -10.56
CA MET A 134 -17.88 34.09 -10.16
C MET A 134 -17.62 34.36 -8.66
N PRO A 135 -16.88 35.39 -8.31
CA PRO A 135 -16.77 35.83 -6.94
C PRO A 135 -18.15 36.25 -6.41
N ALA A 136 -18.38 36.04 -5.13
CA ALA A 136 -19.55 36.63 -4.49
C ALA A 136 -19.51 38.14 -4.75
N ALA A 137 -20.54 38.65 -5.38
CA ALA A 137 -20.65 40.08 -5.68
C ALA A 137 -21.75 40.71 -4.81
N TYR A 138 -21.58 41.94 -4.45
CA TYR A 138 -22.68 42.70 -3.91
C TYR A 138 -23.27 43.63 -4.97
N ILE A 139 -24.59 43.76 -4.92
CA ILE A 139 -25.34 44.66 -5.80
C ILE A 139 -25.94 45.73 -4.93
N LYS A 140 -25.61 47.00 -5.22
CA LYS A 140 -26.22 48.15 -4.59
C LYS A 140 -27.29 48.72 -5.49
N MET A 141 -28.50 48.79 -4.97
CA MET A 141 -29.64 49.30 -5.71
C MET A 141 -30.16 50.59 -5.05
N GLY A 142 -30.59 51.55 -5.88
CA GLY A 142 -31.21 52.76 -5.39
C GLY A 142 -32.64 52.50 -4.92
N GLY A 143 -32.95 52.81 -3.65
CA GLY A 143 -34.25 52.65 -3.03
C GLY A 143 -34.36 51.47 -2.07
N ASP A 144 -35.34 51.53 -1.18
CA ASP A 144 -35.62 50.46 -0.21
C ASP A 144 -36.36 49.29 -0.86
N LEU A 145 -35.73 48.13 -0.87
CA LEU A 145 -36.31 46.86 -1.32
C LEU A 145 -36.88 46.09 -0.14
N ASN A 146 -38.12 45.65 -0.25
CA ASN A 146 -38.68 44.70 0.70
C ASN A 146 -38.00 43.32 0.55
N LYS A 147 -38.18 42.42 1.51
CA LYS A 147 -37.52 41.12 1.57
C LYS A 147 -37.80 40.26 0.33
N GLU A 148 -39.01 40.28 -0.19
CA GLU A 148 -39.42 39.51 -1.35
C GLU A 148 -38.80 40.03 -2.65
N ALA A 149 -38.65 41.35 -2.81
CA ALA A 149 -38.00 41.97 -3.95
C ALA A 149 -36.50 41.67 -3.95
N ARG A 150 -35.84 41.67 -2.77
CA ARG A 150 -34.43 41.26 -2.66
C ARG A 150 -34.21 39.83 -3.08
N GLU A 151 -35.13 38.93 -2.67
CA GLU A 151 -35.01 37.50 -3.06
C GLU A 151 -35.20 37.30 -4.57
N LYS A 152 -36.17 37.98 -5.19
CA LYS A 152 -36.38 37.93 -6.64
C LYS A 152 -35.17 38.46 -7.42
N VAL A 153 -34.61 39.58 -6.98
CA VAL A 153 -33.39 40.14 -7.58
C VAL A 153 -32.22 39.16 -7.44
N ARG A 154 -32.04 38.59 -6.25
CA ARG A 154 -30.96 37.59 -6.02
C ARG A 154 -31.11 36.41 -6.97
N MET A 155 -32.29 35.81 -7.07
CA MET A 155 -32.54 34.66 -7.95
C MET A 155 -32.28 35.00 -9.43
N ALA A 156 -32.76 36.17 -9.89
CA ALA A 156 -32.56 36.59 -11.27
C ALA A 156 -31.07 36.77 -11.62
N TYR A 157 -30.27 37.30 -10.69
CA TYR A 157 -28.82 37.43 -10.92
C TYR A 157 -28.08 36.14 -10.75
N GLU A 158 -28.45 35.28 -9.81
CA GLU A 158 -27.90 33.94 -9.67
C GLU A 158 -28.11 33.11 -10.94
N GLU A 159 -29.31 33.18 -11.53
CA GLU A 159 -29.63 32.49 -12.79
C GLU A 159 -28.82 32.98 -13.99
N GLN A 160 -28.60 34.30 -14.09
CA GLN A 160 -27.80 34.88 -15.18
C GLN A 160 -26.28 34.67 -15.02
N MET A 161 -25.78 34.58 -13.79
CA MET A 161 -24.35 34.59 -13.49
C MET A 161 -23.80 33.25 -13.04
N SER A 162 -24.65 32.28 -12.70
CA SER A 162 -24.19 30.95 -12.25
C SER A 162 -24.09 29.96 -13.40
N GLY A 163 -23.13 29.04 -13.28
CA GLY A 163 -22.91 27.92 -14.18
C GLY A 163 -21.86 28.16 -15.25
N SER A 164 -21.22 27.09 -15.67
CA SER A 164 -20.18 27.10 -16.70
C SER A 164 -20.67 27.59 -18.07
N ALA A 165 -21.95 27.47 -18.37
CA ALA A 165 -22.57 27.96 -19.61
C ALA A 165 -22.68 29.49 -19.67
N ASN A 166 -22.65 30.17 -18.52
CA ASN A 166 -22.74 31.63 -18.43
C ASN A 166 -21.37 32.31 -18.21
N ALA A 167 -20.31 31.52 -18.12
CA ALA A 167 -18.95 32.02 -18.00
C ALA A 167 -18.63 32.92 -19.22
N TYR A 168 -18.03 34.08 -18.96
CA TYR A 168 -17.63 35.09 -19.98
C TYR A 168 -18.80 35.79 -20.71
N ARG A 169 -20.05 35.65 -20.26
CA ARG A 169 -21.17 36.44 -20.82
C ARG A 169 -21.17 37.86 -20.27
N LEU A 170 -21.60 38.79 -21.11
CA LEU A 170 -21.78 40.18 -20.71
C LEU A 170 -22.98 40.28 -19.77
N ALA A 171 -22.76 40.78 -18.55
CA ALA A 171 -23.85 41.05 -17.60
C ALA A 171 -24.47 42.40 -17.95
N VAL A 172 -25.78 42.42 -18.17
CA VAL A 172 -26.54 43.64 -18.40
C VAL A 172 -27.35 43.98 -17.15
N PHE A 173 -27.12 45.17 -16.60
CA PHE A 173 -27.78 45.63 -15.37
C PHE A 173 -28.87 46.63 -15.68
N ASP A 174 -29.95 46.57 -14.90
CA ASP A 174 -31.02 47.57 -14.94
C ASP A 174 -30.53 48.92 -14.38
N ASN A 175 -31.10 50.02 -14.86
CA ASN A 175 -30.77 51.39 -14.43
C ASN A 175 -30.94 51.66 -12.93
N ARG A 176 -31.53 50.74 -12.18
CA ARG A 176 -31.65 50.76 -10.72
C ARG A 176 -30.41 50.27 -9.99
N VAL A 177 -29.49 49.57 -10.68
CA VAL A 177 -28.24 49.11 -10.09
C VAL A 177 -27.26 50.28 -10.06
N THR A 178 -26.96 50.74 -8.88
CA THR A 178 -26.08 51.90 -8.65
C THR A 178 -24.59 51.46 -8.63
N GLU A 179 -24.35 50.26 -8.20
CA GLU A 179 -22.99 49.72 -8.07
C GLU A 179 -23.04 48.17 -8.11
N PHE A 180 -22.16 47.59 -8.92
CA PHE A 180 -21.87 46.18 -8.89
C PHE A 180 -20.37 46.01 -8.58
N SER A 181 -20.07 45.44 -7.43
CA SER A 181 -18.69 45.20 -7.05
C SER A 181 -18.49 43.72 -6.78
N PRO A 182 -17.68 43.05 -7.59
CA PRO A 182 -17.29 41.68 -7.27
C PRO A 182 -16.46 41.73 -5.98
N ILE A 183 -16.76 40.86 -5.05
CA ILE A 183 -15.89 40.62 -3.89
C ILE A 183 -14.75 39.78 -4.43
N ASP A 184 -13.64 40.42 -4.71
CA ASP A 184 -12.41 39.75 -5.19
C ASP A 184 -11.84 38.94 -4.01
N ILE A 185 -12.29 37.70 -3.89
CA ILE A 185 -11.60 36.74 -3.06
C ILE A 185 -10.37 36.34 -3.89
N GLN A 186 -9.27 37.10 -3.74
CA GLN A 186 -7.98 36.70 -4.24
C GLN A 186 -7.54 35.42 -3.52
N LEU A 187 -8.17 34.30 -3.87
CA LEU A 187 -7.55 33.00 -3.73
C LEU A 187 -6.35 33.04 -4.67
N LYS A 188 -5.21 33.43 -4.14
CA LYS A 188 -3.96 33.33 -4.90
C LYS A 188 -3.85 31.88 -5.32
N ASP A 189 -4.10 31.60 -6.60
CA ASP A 189 -4.06 30.25 -7.17
C ASP A 189 -2.78 29.51 -6.78
N ALA A 190 -1.68 30.22 -6.60
CA ALA A 190 -0.42 29.69 -6.12
C ALA A 190 -0.49 29.14 -4.69
N GLN A 191 -1.07 29.86 -3.73
CA GLN A 191 -1.17 29.42 -2.33
C GLN A 191 -2.13 28.23 -2.17
N PHE A 192 -3.12 28.14 -3.01
CA PHE A 192 -4.04 27.02 -3.02
C PHE A 192 -3.39 25.76 -3.60
N LEU A 193 -2.63 25.88 -4.70
CA LEU A 193 -1.84 24.80 -5.26
C LEU A 193 -0.76 24.31 -4.30
N GLU A 194 -0.05 25.23 -3.63
CA GLU A 194 0.91 24.90 -2.59
C GLU A 194 0.27 24.14 -1.41
N SER A 195 -0.93 24.52 -1.03
CA SER A 195 -1.69 23.84 0.03
C SER A 195 -2.08 22.40 -0.37
N ILE A 196 -2.44 22.16 -1.62
CA ILE A 196 -2.72 20.81 -2.13
C ILE A 196 -1.43 19.98 -2.17
N ASP A 197 -0.34 20.55 -2.67
CA ASP A 197 0.95 19.86 -2.74
C ASP A 197 1.47 19.49 -1.34
N ALA A 198 1.34 20.38 -0.36
CA ALA A 198 1.68 20.09 1.03
C ALA A 198 0.84 18.93 1.58
N THR A 199 -0.46 18.90 1.29
CA THR A 199 -1.36 17.82 1.74
C THR A 199 -1.02 16.47 1.08
N ASP A 200 -0.64 16.48 -0.19
CA ASP A 200 -0.22 15.26 -0.88
C ASP A 200 1.10 14.71 -0.31
N ARG A 201 2.04 15.58 0.08
CA ARG A 201 3.25 15.17 0.82
C ARG A 201 2.91 14.56 2.17
N ASP A 202 2.01 15.16 2.92
CA ASP A 202 1.55 14.62 4.20
C ASP A 202 0.99 13.21 4.01
N ILE A 203 0.20 12.97 2.97
CA ILE A 203 -0.34 11.64 2.66
C ILE A 203 0.78 10.66 2.33
N CYS A 204 1.75 11.06 1.50
CA CYS A 204 2.93 10.24 1.22
C CYS A 204 3.66 9.85 2.51
N ASN A 205 3.88 10.82 3.42
CA ASN A 205 4.55 10.59 4.69
C ASN A 205 3.78 9.62 5.60
N PHE A 206 2.44 9.70 5.66
CA PHE A 206 1.63 8.77 6.44
C PHE A 206 1.74 7.33 5.97
N PHE A 207 1.89 7.11 4.65
CA PHE A 207 2.07 5.77 4.08
C PHE A 207 3.54 5.38 3.92
N GLY A 208 4.48 6.28 4.24
CA GLY A 208 5.90 6.07 3.99
C GLY A 208 6.26 5.96 2.50
N LEU A 209 5.45 6.55 1.61
CA LEU A 209 5.66 6.49 0.16
C LEU A 209 6.56 7.65 -0.29
N PRO A 210 7.64 7.39 -1.04
CA PRO A 210 8.41 8.44 -1.67
C PRO A 210 7.58 9.20 -2.73
N GLU A 211 7.65 10.53 -2.74
CA GLU A 211 6.87 11.39 -3.65
C GLU A 211 7.04 11.06 -5.13
N HIS A 212 8.24 10.63 -5.54
CA HIS A 212 8.53 10.28 -6.92
C HIS A 212 7.73 9.08 -7.44
N MET A 213 7.30 8.16 -6.56
CA MET A 213 6.45 7.03 -6.94
C MET A 213 5.04 7.46 -7.35
N LEU A 214 4.61 8.66 -6.97
CA LEU A 214 3.35 9.26 -7.36
C LEU A 214 3.48 10.23 -8.54
N ASN A 215 4.59 10.17 -9.30
CA ASN A 215 4.94 11.10 -10.38
C ASN A 215 5.00 12.58 -9.92
N ARG A 216 5.28 12.80 -8.65
CA ARG A 216 5.45 14.12 -8.06
C ARG A 216 6.90 14.27 -7.62
N GLY A 217 7.61 15.21 -8.18
CA GLY A 217 9.02 15.46 -7.90
C GLY A 217 9.81 15.67 -9.18
N LYS A 218 10.55 16.75 -9.23
CA LYS A 218 11.46 17.09 -10.34
C LYS A 218 12.81 16.41 -10.08
N GLU A 219 12.89 15.09 -10.20
CA GLU A 219 14.14 14.43 -9.84
C GLU A 219 14.77 13.64 -10.99
N ALA A 220 16.09 13.76 -11.07
CA ALA A 220 16.91 13.13 -12.10
C ALA A 220 16.98 11.60 -11.92
N TYR A 221 17.00 10.89 -13.03
CA TYR A 221 16.99 9.41 -13.14
C TYR A 221 18.11 8.68 -12.39
N ASN A 222 19.20 9.33 -12.05
CA ASN A 222 20.40 8.69 -11.50
C ASN A 222 20.37 8.39 -9.98
N SER A 223 19.30 8.76 -9.27
CA SER A 223 19.16 8.46 -7.83
C SER A 223 18.04 7.48 -7.49
N ASN A 224 17.42 6.86 -8.48
CA ASN A 224 16.23 6.03 -8.27
C ASN A 224 16.54 4.73 -7.51
N GLU A 225 17.68 4.08 -7.77
CA GLU A 225 18.04 2.83 -7.09
C GLU A 225 18.19 3.02 -5.58
N GLN A 226 18.91 4.07 -5.18
CA GLN A 226 19.09 4.38 -3.76
C GLN A 226 17.76 4.67 -3.04
N LYS A 227 16.85 5.36 -3.72
CA LYS A 227 15.51 5.65 -3.20
C LYS A 227 14.63 4.40 -3.10
N TYR A 228 14.76 3.46 -4.02
CA TYR A 228 14.08 2.16 -3.91
C TYR A 228 14.61 1.35 -2.74
N ILE A 229 15.92 1.35 -2.50
CA ILE A 229 16.53 0.70 -1.34
C ILE A 229 16.02 1.35 -0.05
N GLU A 230 16.02 2.67 0.02
CA GLU A 230 15.51 3.41 1.18
C GLU A 230 14.02 3.11 1.45
N TYR A 231 13.19 3.10 0.39
CA TYR A 231 11.78 2.73 0.49
C TYR A 231 11.60 1.27 0.96
N LEU A 232 12.40 0.35 0.42
CA LEU A 232 12.37 -1.06 0.83
C LEU A 232 12.70 -1.21 2.31
N GLN A 233 13.83 -0.65 2.75
CA GLN A 233 14.32 -0.80 4.11
C GLN A 233 13.53 0.03 5.13
N GLY A 234 13.14 1.25 4.75
CA GLY A 234 12.43 2.17 5.65
C GLY A 234 10.95 1.90 5.76
N THR A 235 10.29 1.49 4.69
CA THR A 235 8.84 1.36 4.66
C THR A 235 8.37 -0.07 4.46
N LEU A 236 8.81 -0.73 3.40
CA LEU A 236 8.26 -2.04 3.05
C LEU A 236 8.63 -3.12 4.07
N ASP A 237 9.86 -3.13 4.57
CA ASP A 237 10.28 -4.13 5.54
C ASP A 237 9.50 -4.03 6.86
N ALA A 238 9.00 -2.86 7.22
CA ALA A 238 8.10 -2.70 8.36
C ALA A 238 6.77 -3.49 8.22
N TYR A 239 6.36 -3.80 7.01
CA TYR A 239 5.18 -4.62 6.72
C TYR A 239 5.55 -6.07 6.40
N LEU A 240 6.64 -6.28 5.67
CA LEU A 240 7.04 -7.60 5.19
C LEU A 240 7.63 -8.48 6.29
N VAL A 241 8.51 -7.92 7.14
CA VAL A 241 9.16 -8.68 8.23
C VAL A 241 8.16 -9.24 9.24
N PRO A 242 7.21 -8.46 9.78
CA PRO A 242 6.19 -9.01 10.68
C PRO A 242 5.34 -10.11 10.04
N TRP A 243 5.11 -10.02 8.73
CA TRP A 243 4.39 -11.05 7.99
C TRP A 243 5.21 -12.34 7.88
N GLU A 244 6.51 -12.24 7.55
CA GLU A 244 7.45 -13.38 7.47
C GLU A 244 7.59 -14.09 8.82
N GLU A 245 7.82 -13.32 9.87
CA GLU A 245 7.99 -13.82 11.25
C GLU A 245 6.67 -14.41 11.79
N GLY A 246 5.56 -13.71 11.60
CA GLY A 246 4.26 -14.18 12.05
C GLY A 246 3.84 -15.48 11.36
N ALA A 247 4.08 -15.58 10.04
CA ALA A 247 3.85 -16.81 9.28
C ALA A 247 4.72 -17.96 9.79
N ARG A 248 6.00 -17.71 10.06
CA ARG A 248 6.93 -18.70 10.63
C ARG A 248 6.44 -19.23 11.97
N ILE A 249 6.04 -18.35 12.88
CA ILE A 249 5.59 -18.71 14.23
C ILE A 249 4.25 -19.47 14.16
N ARG A 250 3.33 -19.02 13.29
CA ARG A 250 1.95 -19.52 13.32
C ARG A 250 1.74 -20.78 12.45
N TRP A 251 2.47 -20.91 11.35
CA TRP A 251 2.21 -21.95 10.36
C TRP A 251 3.22 -23.09 10.30
N LEU A 252 4.39 -22.90 10.94
CA LEU A 252 5.42 -23.93 11.03
C LEU A 252 5.44 -24.53 12.43
N SER A 253 5.60 -25.86 12.50
CA SER A 253 5.90 -26.56 13.75
C SER A 253 7.31 -26.20 14.24
N SER A 254 7.60 -26.40 15.52
CA SER A 254 8.92 -26.13 16.10
C SER A 254 10.06 -26.84 15.39
N ALA A 255 9.80 -28.05 14.86
CA ALA A 255 10.79 -28.81 14.08
C ALA A 255 11.03 -28.18 12.70
N GLU A 256 9.99 -27.69 12.04
CA GLU A 256 10.09 -27.04 10.73
C GLU A 256 10.76 -25.67 10.81
N GLN A 257 10.53 -24.91 11.91
CA GLN A 257 11.12 -23.58 12.13
C GLN A 257 12.66 -23.58 12.15
N ALA A 258 13.28 -24.73 12.43
CA ALA A 258 14.75 -24.85 12.43
C ALA A 258 15.33 -24.78 11.02
N ASN A 259 14.61 -25.29 10.00
CA ASN A 259 15.12 -25.45 8.64
C ASN A 259 14.29 -24.73 7.55
N THR A 260 13.16 -24.12 7.95
CA THR A 260 12.21 -23.49 7.01
C THR A 260 11.88 -22.08 7.47
N TYR A 261 11.78 -21.15 6.54
CA TYR A 261 11.35 -19.79 6.77
C TYR A 261 10.55 -19.26 5.59
N PHE A 262 9.78 -18.23 5.82
CA PHE A 262 9.10 -17.47 4.78
C PHE A 262 9.88 -16.21 4.49
N ARG A 263 10.04 -15.88 3.21
CA ARG A 263 10.74 -14.67 2.77
C ARG A 263 10.12 -14.11 1.50
N PHE A 264 9.89 -12.81 1.50
CA PHE A 264 9.53 -12.11 0.27
C PHE A 264 10.78 -11.89 -0.60
N VAL A 265 10.63 -12.07 -1.91
CA VAL A 265 11.69 -11.80 -2.87
C VAL A 265 11.79 -10.29 -3.08
N ARG A 266 12.72 -9.66 -2.36
CA ARG A 266 12.92 -8.19 -2.35
C ARG A 266 13.67 -7.72 -3.58
N GLU A 267 14.47 -8.58 -4.17
CA GLU A 267 15.29 -8.32 -5.36
C GLU A 267 14.45 -7.90 -6.58
N SER A 268 13.19 -8.32 -6.64
CA SER A 268 12.27 -7.95 -7.72
C SER A 268 11.92 -6.45 -7.73
N LEU A 269 12.06 -5.75 -6.60
CA LEU A 269 11.85 -4.30 -6.48
C LEU A 269 13.10 -3.52 -6.90
N LEU A 270 14.27 -4.09 -6.66
CA LEU A 270 15.53 -3.56 -7.12
C LEU A 270 15.69 -4.01 -8.60
N ARG A 271 14.92 -3.41 -9.50
CA ARG A 271 15.11 -3.62 -10.93
C ARG A 271 16.42 -2.98 -11.32
N MET A 272 17.53 -3.66 -10.98
CA MET A 272 18.81 -3.39 -11.60
C MET A 272 18.61 -3.39 -13.11
N ASP A 273 19.27 -2.47 -13.80
CA ASP A 273 19.45 -2.54 -15.24
C ASP A 273 19.83 -3.99 -15.59
N SER A 274 19.26 -4.53 -16.65
CA SER A 274 19.49 -5.93 -17.06
C SER A 274 20.99 -6.29 -17.13
N LYS A 275 21.82 -5.29 -17.45
CA LYS A 275 23.28 -5.42 -17.44
C LYS A 275 23.84 -5.59 -16.02
N ALA A 276 23.46 -4.70 -15.08
CA ALA A 276 23.94 -4.78 -13.70
C ALA A 276 23.50 -6.09 -13.01
N ARG A 277 22.32 -6.61 -13.36
CA ARG A 277 21.83 -7.90 -12.86
C ARG A 277 22.62 -9.06 -13.44
N ALA A 278 22.92 -9.04 -14.74
CA ALA A 278 23.75 -10.05 -15.38
C ALA A 278 25.17 -10.04 -14.82
N ASP A 279 25.75 -8.87 -14.60
CA ASP A 279 27.09 -8.72 -14.00
C ASP A 279 27.11 -9.25 -12.55
N ALA A 280 26.10 -8.97 -11.74
CA ALA A 280 25.97 -9.51 -10.38
C ALA A 280 25.85 -11.04 -10.39
N MET A 281 25.04 -11.63 -11.27
CA MET A 281 24.92 -13.08 -11.42
C MET A 281 26.24 -13.72 -11.86
N ALA A 282 26.96 -13.09 -12.82
CA ALA A 282 28.25 -13.55 -13.25
C ALA A 282 29.27 -13.60 -12.10
N VAL A 283 29.28 -12.57 -11.25
CA VAL A 283 30.08 -12.50 -10.02
C VAL A 283 29.71 -13.63 -9.05
N HIS A 284 28.40 -13.84 -8.79
CA HIS A 284 27.95 -14.91 -7.89
C HIS A 284 28.33 -16.31 -8.39
N ILE A 285 28.24 -16.55 -9.69
CA ILE A 285 28.69 -17.82 -10.30
C ILE A 285 30.22 -17.96 -10.18
N GLN A 286 30.96 -16.90 -10.47
CA GLN A 286 32.42 -16.88 -10.44
C GLN A 286 32.97 -17.19 -9.03
N TYR A 287 32.32 -16.71 -7.98
CA TYR A 287 32.74 -16.97 -6.61
C TYR A 287 32.06 -18.19 -5.97
N GLY A 288 31.34 -18.99 -6.73
CA GLY A 288 30.73 -20.22 -6.24
C GLY A 288 29.54 -20.02 -5.29
N MET A 289 28.98 -18.82 -5.27
CA MET A 289 27.77 -18.50 -4.44
C MET A 289 26.49 -19.03 -5.08
N MET A 290 26.51 -19.24 -6.41
CA MET A 290 25.37 -19.65 -7.21
C MET A 290 25.82 -20.57 -8.35
N THR A 291 25.03 -21.57 -8.66
CA THR A 291 25.25 -22.42 -9.84
C THR A 291 24.70 -21.75 -11.10
N PRO A 292 25.20 -22.09 -12.29
CA PRO A 292 24.63 -21.61 -13.54
C PRO A 292 23.13 -21.92 -13.71
N ASN A 293 22.66 -23.08 -13.24
CA ASN A 293 21.25 -23.45 -13.33
C ASN A 293 20.36 -22.61 -12.38
N GLU A 294 20.83 -22.30 -11.17
CA GLU A 294 20.12 -21.38 -10.26
C GLU A 294 20.05 -19.95 -10.84
N ALA A 295 21.09 -19.48 -11.53
CA ALA A 295 21.05 -18.19 -12.22
C ALA A 295 20.05 -18.21 -13.40
N ARG A 296 19.98 -19.30 -14.14
CA ARG A 296 19.03 -19.50 -15.24
C ARG A 296 17.59 -19.56 -14.73
N GLU A 297 17.35 -20.24 -13.62
CA GLU A 297 16.04 -20.31 -12.97
C GLU A 297 15.54 -18.91 -12.57
N LYS A 298 16.43 -18.04 -12.08
CA LYS A 298 16.10 -16.63 -11.76
C LYS A 298 15.72 -15.79 -12.98
N GLU A 299 16.14 -16.19 -14.17
CA GLU A 299 15.82 -15.56 -15.45
C GLU A 299 14.74 -16.33 -16.23
N ASP A 300 14.03 -17.26 -15.59
CA ASP A 300 12.99 -18.11 -16.19
C ASP A 300 13.51 -18.95 -17.38
N LEU A 301 14.80 -19.31 -17.36
CA LEU A 301 15.44 -20.12 -18.37
C LEU A 301 15.56 -21.60 -17.94
N SER A 302 15.35 -22.52 -18.88
CA SER A 302 15.48 -23.95 -18.61
C SER A 302 16.88 -24.33 -18.15
N ALA A 303 17.00 -25.25 -17.17
CA ALA A 303 18.26 -25.82 -16.76
C ALA A 303 18.95 -26.59 -17.89
N TYR A 304 20.28 -26.73 -17.84
CA TYR A 304 21.04 -27.54 -18.75
C TYR A 304 21.92 -28.57 -18.00
N PRO A 305 22.26 -29.71 -18.64
CA PRO A 305 23.08 -30.72 -17.99
C PRO A 305 24.45 -30.19 -17.60
N GLY A 306 24.87 -30.41 -16.34
CA GLY A 306 26.16 -29.95 -15.81
C GLY A 306 26.14 -28.53 -15.22
N GLY A 307 25.04 -27.79 -15.33
CA GLY A 307 24.90 -26.43 -14.78
C GLY A 307 24.68 -26.37 -13.27
N ASP A 308 24.61 -27.52 -12.56
CA ASP A 308 24.40 -27.56 -11.09
C ASP A 308 25.72 -27.58 -10.30
N ARG A 309 26.84 -27.38 -10.99
CA ARG A 309 28.18 -27.36 -10.37
C ARG A 309 28.52 -25.93 -9.98
N HIS A 310 29.07 -25.77 -8.76
CA HIS A 310 29.69 -24.52 -8.36
C HIS A 310 31.06 -24.35 -8.99
N TYR A 311 31.35 -23.14 -9.45
CA TYR A 311 32.62 -22.77 -10.03
C TYR A 311 33.37 -21.84 -9.07
N ILE A 312 34.67 -22.06 -8.91
CA ILE A 312 35.59 -21.17 -8.17
C ILE A 312 36.75 -20.81 -9.09
N PRO A 313 37.23 -19.56 -9.07
CA PRO A 313 38.41 -19.17 -9.81
C PRO A 313 39.62 -20.04 -9.42
N ALA A 314 40.37 -20.57 -10.40
CA ALA A 314 41.51 -21.43 -10.16
C ALA A 314 42.67 -20.77 -9.38
N ASN A 315 42.63 -19.44 -9.24
CA ASN A 315 43.60 -18.65 -8.49
C ASN A 315 43.21 -18.41 -7.01
N LEU A 316 42.06 -18.92 -6.54
CA LEU A 316 41.73 -18.89 -5.13
C LEU A 316 42.35 -20.06 -4.39
N MET A 317 43.33 -19.78 -3.52
CA MET A 317 43.95 -20.76 -2.63
C MET A 317 43.36 -20.63 -1.23
N THR A 318 43.15 -21.75 -0.56
CA THR A 318 42.73 -21.78 0.83
C THR A 318 43.83 -21.21 1.75
N ILE A 319 43.52 -20.20 2.52
CA ILE A 319 44.44 -19.68 3.54
C ILE A 319 44.49 -20.73 4.68
N GLY A 320 45.61 -21.42 4.85
CA GLY A 320 45.85 -22.39 5.91
C GLY A 320 45.61 -23.86 5.58
N GLY A 321 45.33 -24.20 4.31
CA GLY A 321 45.34 -25.59 3.85
C GLY A 321 46.76 -26.01 3.48
N GLY A 322 47.38 -26.81 4.34
CA GLY A 322 48.62 -27.51 3.98
C GLY A 322 48.39 -28.37 2.75
N ASN A 323 49.44 -28.46 1.91
CA ASN A 323 49.54 -29.31 0.73
C ASN A 323 49.04 -30.75 0.97
N ASP A 324 47.80 -31.04 0.63
CA ASP A 324 47.41 -32.40 0.24
C ASP A 324 47.37 -32.51 -1.27
N ALA A 325 48.54 -32.36 -1.83
CA ALA A 325 48.84 -32.84 -3.19
C ALA A 325 49.13 -34.35 -3.12
N SER A 326 48.10 -35.16 -2.90
CA SER A 326 48.16 -36.57 -3.24
C SER A 326 47.88 -36.74 -4.74
N ASN A 327 48.94 -36.79 -5.49
CA ASN A 327 49.08 -37.19 -6.87
C ASN A 327 48.35 -38.53 -7.14
N PRO A 328 47.45 -38.65 -8.12
CA PRO A 328 47.06 -39.95 -8.60
C PRO A 328 48.09 -40.39 -9.67
N THR A 329 49.04 -41.18 -9.25
CA THR A 329 49.81 -42.02 -10.19
C THR A 329 49.09 -43.32 -10.47
N THR A 330 48.96 -43.57 -11.78
CA THR A 330 48.64 -44.79 -12.55
C THR A 330 47.18 -45.17 -12.66
#